data_a41bb56e78ae0be2e253d3e1b39f83fd
#
_entry.id   a41bb56e78ae0be2e253d3e1b39f83fd
#
_cell.length_a   1.000
_cell.length_b   1.000
_cell.length_c   1.000
_cell.angle_alpha   90.00
_cell.angle_beta   90.00
_cell.angle_gamma   90.00
#
_symmetry.space_group_name_H-M   'P 1'
#
loop_
_entity.id
_entity.type
_entity.pdbx_description
1 polymer ?
#
loop_
_entity_poly.entity_id
_entity_poly.type
_entity_poly.pdbx_seq_one_letter_code
_entity_poly.pdbx_strand_id
1 'polypeptide(L)'
;MNIAVAQSGGPTCAINASLLGVFKGSIRSDKIDIVFGSLNGIEGIINDDLIILNDYIKTYLDFEKLRQTPSTVLNSCRYKLPEYTEDTSVYEKIVKNLKAHGIGAFFYIGGNDSMDTVNKLSKYLTEIGSDIKVIGIPKTIDNDLMITDHTPGFGSAAKYVATTVQEIVRDCSVYSINSITIIEIMGRDTGWLTAASAVLRANGEIAPHLIYLPETHFSVQNFIKDLKRVQQSRRAVVVAVSEGVTLDEEDINSEFYNETSDEFGHRYLSGVGKTLENIVRKEIGCKVRSIELNVMQRCSSHLSSKTDIEEAEQIGVMAVERALKGESGKVMYFKRVSNSPYTVVIDSIDANEIANKVKYFPLGWINSSGNNVTDEAVDYILPLIQGEQDIHYLNGMPIHFKLTN
;
A
#
# COMPACT_ATOMS: atom_id res chain seq x y z
N MET A 1 28.88 12.05 -6.62
CA MET A 1 28.67 10.73 -5.97
C MET A 1 27.59 9.96 -6.68
N ASN A 2 27.64 8.62 -6.64
CA ASN A 2 26.53 7.80 -7.12
C ASN A 2 25.51 7.56 -6.02
N ILE A 3 24.29 7.18 -6.41
CA ILE A 3 23.25 6.73 -5.48
C ILE A 3 22.68 5.39 -5.91
N ALA A 4 22.04 4.69 -4.97
CA ALA A 4 21.26 3.50 -5.26
C ALA A 4 19.83 3.65 -4.74
N VAL A 5 18.86 3.06 -5.46
CA VAL A 5 17.48 2.96 -5.05
C VAL A 5 16.98 1.53 -5.20
N ALA A 6 16.20 1.05 -4.25
CA ALA A 6 15.60 -0.27 -4.27
C ALA A 6 14.12 -0.23 -3.90
N GLN A 7 13.37 -1.21 -4.39
CA GLN A 7 11.94 -1.40 -4.12
C GLN A 7 11.72 -2.70 -3.35
N SER A 8 10.80 -2.72 -2.38
CA SER A 8 10.61 -3.85 -1.49
C SER A 8 9.16 -4.01 -1.02
N GLY A 9 8.83 -5.21 -0.57
CA GLY A 9 7.52 -5.57 -0.05
C GLY A 9 6.44 -5.73 -1.13
N GLY A 10 5.17 -5.64 -0.74
CA GLY A 10 4.04 -5.76 -1.66
C GLY A 10 4.03 -4.66 -2.73
N PRO A 11 3.74 -4.98 -4.00
CA PRO A 11 3.69 -3.99 -5.06
C PRO A 11 2.48 -3.05 -4.92
N THR A 12 2.57 -1.85 -5.55
CA THR A 12 1.48 -0.86 -5.61
C THR A 12 1.47 -0.16 -6.97
N CYS A 13 0.44 0.63 -7.25
CA CYS A 13 0.44 1.52 -8.43
C CYS A 13 1.40 2.70 -8.27
N ALA A 14 1.75 3.10 -7.05
CA ALA A 14 2.52 4.31 -6.76
C ALA A 14 4.03 4.07 -6.57
N ILE A 15 4.47 2.83 -6.36
CA ILE A 15 5.88 2.55 -6.00
C ILE A 15 6.88 3.01 -7.07
N ASN A 16 6.51 2.92 -8.35
CA ASN A 16 7.35 3.38 -9.45
C ASN A 16 7.34 4.92 -9.59
N ALA A 17 6.29 5.59 -9.13
CA ALA A 17 6.29 7.05 -9.04
C ALA A 17 7.29 7.53 -7.97
N SER A 18 7.39 6.85 -6.83
CA SER A 18 8.44 7.13 -5.83
C SER A 18 9.84 6.90 -6.39
N LEU A 19 10.06 5.82 -7.14
CA LEU A 19 11.31 5.57 -7.86
C LEU A 19 11.63 6.69 -8.85
N LEU A 20 10.65 7.11 -9.65
CA LEU A 20 10.78 8.24 -10.58
C LEU A 20 11.13 9.53 -9.85
N GLY A 21 10.55 9.75 -8.67
CA GLY A 21 10.87 10.89 -7.82
C GLY A 21 12.34 10.89 -7.40
N VAL A 22 12.88 9.75 -6.93
CA VAL A 22 14.30 9.60 -6.61
C VAL A 22 15.16 9.88 -7.84
N PHE A 23 14.81 9.30 -9.01
CA PHE A 23 15.55 9.54 -10.25
C PHE A 23 15.53 11.03 -10.64
N LYS A 24 14.36 11.68 -10.64
CA LYS A 24 14.23 13.11 -10.97
C LYS A 24 14.97 14.03 -10.00
N GLY A 25 14.91 13.74 -8.69
CA GLY A 25 15.66 14.47 -7.68
C GLY A 25 17.17 14.36 -7.91
N SER A 26 17.62 13.20 -8.35
CA SER A 26 19.03 12.92 -8.61
C SER A 26 19.58 13.63 -9.85
N ILE A 27 18.88 13.56 -10.97
CA ILE A 27 19.34 14.20 -12.24
C ILE A 27 19.25 15.73 -12.21
N ARG A 28 18.55 16.32 -11.24
CA ARG A 28 18.52 17.77 -11.02
C ARG A 28 19.72 18.28 -10.23
N SER A 29 20.51 17.39 -9.64
CA SER A 29 21.64 17.74 -8.80
C SER A 29 22.97 17.46 -9.53
N ASP A 30 23.85 18.45 -9.57
CA ASP A 30 25.21 18.34 -10.04
C ASP A 30 26.14 17.50 -9.13
N LYS A 31 25.64 17.10 -7.96
CA LYS A 31 26.37 16.27 -6.98
C LYS A 31 26.20 14.77 -7.22
N ILE A 32 25.25 14.36 -8.07
CA ILE A 32 24.93 12.96 -8.35
C ILE A 32 25.26 12.64 -9.81
N ASP A 33 26.10 11.64 -10.01
CA ASP A 33 26.57 11.24 -11.32
C ASP A 33 25.72 10.10 -11.91
N ILE A 34 25.56 9.01 -11.14
CA ILE A 34 24.88 7.79 -11.57
C ILE A 34 23.80 7.40 -10.56
N VAL A 35 22.66 6.98 -11.07
CA VAL A 35 21.55 6.40 -10.31
C VAL A 35 21.52 4.91 -10.58
N PHE A 36 21.86 4.11 -9.57
CA PHE A 36 21.74 2.65 -9.63
C PHE A 36 20.37 2.21 -9.16
N GLY A 37 19.79 1.24 -9.87
CA GLY A 37 18.64 0.46 -9.41
C GLY A 37 19.11 -0.89 -8.86
N SER A 38 18.74 -1.22 -7.64
CA SER A 38 19.01 -2.53 -7.05
C SER A 38 17.88 -3.49 -7.39
N LEU A 39 18.19 -4.58 -8.07
CA LEU A 39 17.23 -5.61 -8.42
C LEU A 39 16.93 -6.48 -7.16
N ASN A 40 15.64 -6.81 -6.97
CA ASN A 40 15.19 -7.59 -5.81
C ASN A 40 15.52 -6.92 -4.44
N GLY A 41 15.27 -5.62 -4.32
CA GLY A 41 15.37 -4.91 -3.05
C GLY A 41 16.79 -4.87 -2.47
N ILE A 42 16.91 -5.15 -1.15
CA ILE A 42 18.20 -5.18 -0.47
C ILE A 42 19.07 -6.38 -0.91
N GLU A 43 18.45 -7.47 -1.38
CA GLU A 43 19.18 -8.63 -1.88
C GLU A 43 20.06 -8.26 -3.09
N GLY A 44 19.60 -7.34 -3.94
CA GLY A 44 20.40 -6.84 -5.05
C GLY A 44 21.66 -6.09 -4.58
N ILE A 45 21.58 -5.32 -3.49
CA ILE A 45 22.78 -4.72 -2.88
C ILE A 45 23.70 -5.79 -2.30
N ILE A 46 23.16 -6.80 -1.62
CA ILE A 46 23.92 -7.90 -1.00
C ILE A 46 24.66 -8.73 -2.07
N ASN A 47 24.01 -8.97 -3.20
CA ASN A 47 24.51 -9.84 -4.27
C ASN A 47 25.24 -9.09 -5.41
N ASP A 48 25.35 -7.74 -5.30
CA ASP A 48 25.92 -6.87 -6.32
C ASP A 48 25.15 -6.89 -7.66
N ASP A 49 23.82 -7.04 -7.58
CA ASP A 49 22.92 -7.07 -8.73
C ASP A 49 22.31 -5.68 -8.96
N LEU A 50 23.11 -4.80 -9.54
CA LEU A 50 22.81 -3.40 -9.77
C LEU A 50 22.74 -3.06 -11.26
N ILE A 51 21.79 -2.21 -11.63
CA ILE A 51 21.66 -1.67 -12.99
C ILE A 51 21.81 -0.14 -12.97
N ILE A 52 22.27 0.45 -14.06
CA ILE A 52 22.35 1.91 -14.20
C ILE A 52 21.04 2.41 -14.78
N LEU A 53 20.20 3.06 -13.95
CA LEU A 53 18.89 3.56 -14.37
C LEU A 53 18.98 4.64 -15.45
N ASN A 54 20.06 5.42 -15.48
CA ASN A 54 20.32 6.41 -16.54
C ASN A 54 20.36 5.79 -17.94
N ASP A 55 20.63 4.49 -18.07
CA ASP A 55 20.64 3.78 -19.35
C ASP A 55 19.24 3.43 -19.87
N TYR A 56 18.26 3.37 -18.97
CA TYR A 56 16.87 2.97 -19.27
C TYR A 56 15.90 4.13 -19.28
N ILE A 57 16.09 5.13 -18.41
CA ILE A 57 15.19 6.27 -18.23
C ILE A 57 15.81 7.49 -18.92
N LYS A 58 15.48 7.70 -20.21
CA LYS A 58 16.15 8.73 -21.06
C LYS A 58 15.21 9.84 -21.52
N THR A 59 13.92 9.55 -21.64
CA THR A 59 12.96 10.45 -22.29
C THR A 59 11.80 10.80 -21.35
N TYR A 60 11.08 11.88 -21.66
CA TYR A 60 9.86 12.22 -20.97
C TYR A 60 8.81 11.07 -21.04
N LEU A 61 8.75 10.38 -22.17
CA LEU A 61 7.87 9.24 -22.33
C LEU A 61 8.23 8.07 -21.38
N ASP A 62 9.51 7.88 -21.06
CA ASP A 62 9.93 6.88 -20.08
C ASP A 62 9.47 7.26 -18.67
N PHE A 63 9.44 8.56 -18.32
CA PHE A 63 8.86 9.05 -17.08
C PHE A 63 7.37 8.71 -16.99
N GLU A 64 6.60 9.02 -18.05
CA GLU A 64 5.17 8.74 -18.09
C GLU A 64 4.88 7.24 -18.01
N LYS A 65 5.62 6.43 -18.77
CA LYS A 65 5.51 4.97 -18.70
C LYS A 65 5.82 4.45 -17.28
N LEU A 66 6.90 4.94 -16.66
CA LEU A 66 7.28 4.51 -15.31
C LEU A 66 6.21 4.88 -14.29
N ARG A 67 5.66 6.10 -14.36
CA ARG A 67 4.60 6.59 -13.49
C ARG A 67 3.33 5.74 -13.54
N GLN A 68 2.93 5.27 -14.73
CA GLN A 68 1.72 4.48 -14.94
C GLN A 68 1.92 2.95 -14.84
N THR A 69 3.17 2.49 -14.69
CA THR A 69 3.47 1.05 -14.58
C THR A 69 3.12 0.56 -13.17
N PRO A 70 2.21 -0.42 -13.05
CA PRO A 70 1.93 -1.02 -11.75
C PRO A 70 3.05 -1.94 -11.31
N SER A 71 3.03 -2.34 -10.03
CA SER A 71 4.02 -3.23 -9.44
C SER A 71 5.41 -2.58 -9.32
N THR A 72 6.47 -3.38 -9.28
CA THR A 72 7.85 -2.92 -9.11
C THR A 72 8.66 -3.16 -10.37
N VAL A 73 9.29 -2.14 -10.93
CA VAL A 73 10.17 -2.33 -12.09
C VAL A 73 11.55 -2.89 -11.71
N LEU A 74 11.98 -2.70 -10.47
CA LEU A 74 13.24 -3.25 -9.92
C LEU A 74 13.04 -4.60 -9.23
N ASN A 75 11.91 -5.27 -9.43
CA ASN A 75 11.48 -6.42 -8.65
C ASN A 75 11.33 -6.07 -7.16
N SER A 76 11.14 -7.08 -6.31
CA SER A 76 10.94 -6.91 -4.88
C SER A 76 11.59 -8.07 -4.14
N CYS A 77 11.91 -7.85 -2.86
CA CYS A 77 12.28 -8.93 -1.96
C CYS A 77 11.48 -8.87 -0.66
N ARG A 78 11.59 -9.94 0.09
CA ARG A 78 11.05 -10.08 1.44
C ARG A 78 12.16 -10.51 2.40
N TYR A 79 13.34 -9.90 2.26
CA TYR A 79 14.49 -10.18 3.09
C TYR A 79 14.47 -9.31 4.36
N LYS A 80 14.57 -9.93 5.53
CA LYS A 80 14.77 -9.24 6.81
C LYS A 80 16.24 -9.29 7.18
N LEU A 81 16.85 -8.10 7.36
CA LEU A 81 18.20 -8.02 7.90
C LEU A 81 18.23 -8.57 9.33
N PRO A 82 19.19 -9.45 9.67
CA PRO A 82 19.43 -9.84 11.06
C PRO A 82 19.83 -8.62 11.92
N GLU A 83 19.84 -8.76 13.21
CA GLU A 83 20.45 -7.73 14.06
C GLU A 83 21.97 -7.73 13.85
N TYR A 84 22.55 -6.56 13.57
CA TYR A 84 24.01 -6.47 13.29
C TYR A 84 24.87 -6.81 14.50
N THR A 85 24.30 -6.77 15.70
CA THR A 85 24.95 -7.23 16.94
C THR A 85 25.12 -8.75 17.00
N GLU A 86 24.36 -9.49 16.20
CA GLU A 86 24.42 -10.97 16.11
C GLU A 86 25.27 -11.40 14.93
N ASP A 87 25.13 -10.75 13.77
CA ASP A 87 25.85 -11.07 12.53
C ASP A 87 26.10 -9.81 11.68
N THR A 88 27.37 -9.43 11.53
CA THR A 88 27.78 -8.30 10.69
C THR A 88 28.04 -8.68 9.24
N SER A 89 28.15 -9.96 8.91
CA SER A 89 28.64 -10.44 7.60
C SER A 89 27.84 -9.90 6.42
N VAL A 90 26.49 -9.81 6.57
CA VAL A 90 25.61 -9.27 5.54
C VAL A 90 25.80 -7.75 5.39
N TYR A 91 25.97 -7.05 6.51
CA TYR A 91 26.19 -5.60 6.51
C TYR A 91 27.54 -5.23 5.89
N GLU A 92 28.59 -6.03 6.14
CA GLU A 92 29.89 -5.87 5.52
C GLU A 92 29.83 -6.03 4.00
N LYS A 93 29.06 -7.02 3.50
CA LYS A 93 28.79 -7.18 2.07
C LYS A 93 28.07 -5.97 1.47
N ILE A 94 27.00 -5.49 2.14
CA ILE A 94 26.27 -4.30 1.71
C ILE A 94 27.22 -3.10 1.60
N VAL A 95 27.99 -2.81 2.64
CA VAL A 95 28.93 -1.68 2.66
C VAL A 95 30.02 -1.82 1.60
N LYS A 96 30.57 -3.03 1.43
CA LYS A 96 31.57 -3.33 0.39
C LYS A 96 31.03 -3.01 -1.00
N ASN A 97 29.82 -3.50 -1.33
CA ASN A 97 29.23 -3.33 -2.65
C ASN A 97 28.85 -1.86 -2.90
N LEU A 98 28.24 -1.18 -1.92
CA LEU A 98 27.96 0.26 -2.04
C LEU A 98 29.23 1.08 -2.29
N LYS A 99 30.31 0.81 -1.56
CA LYS A 99 31.62 1.49 -1.75
C LYS A 99 32.25 1.16 -3.11
N ALA A 100 32.17 -0.08 -3.58
CA ALA A 100 32.73 -0.51 -4.87
C ALA A 100 32.11 0.27 -6.04
N HIS A 101 30.84 0.66 -5.96
CA HIS A 101 30.14 1.47 -6.95
C HIS A 101 30.17 2.98 -6.65
N GLY A 102 30.90 3.43 -5.64
CA GLY A 102 30.96 4.84 -5.24
C GLY A 102 29.60 5.41 -4.77
N ILE A 103 28.73 4.55 -4.24
CA ILE A 103 27.38 4.93 -3.77
C ILE A 103 27.50 5.64 -2.43
N GLY A 104 27.12 6.91 -2.41
CA GLY A 104 27.11 7.74 -1.20
C GLY A 104 25.73 7.86 -0.53
N ALA A 105 24.67 7.44 -1.22
CA ALA A 105 23.31 7.39 -0.62
C ALA A 105 22.52 6.21 -1.17
N PHE A 106 21.76 5.56 -0.28
CA PHE A 106 20.85 4.45 -0.59
C PHE A 106 19.42 4.83 -0.17
N PHE A 107 18.48 4.69 -1.12
CA PHE A 107 17.07 4.95 -0.93
C PHE A 107 16.30 3.64 -0.96
N TYR A 108 15.54 3.35 0.09
CA TYR A 108 14.78 2.12 0.18
C TYR A 108 13.29 2.39 0.24
N ILE A 109 12.58 2.03 -0.85
CA ILE A 109 11.13 2.23 -1.00
C ILE A 109 10.43 0.97 -0.51
N GLY A 110 9.61 1.07 0.55
CA GLY A 110 8.91 -0.10 1.05
C GLY A 110 8.02 0.12 2.26
N GLY A 111 7.51 -0.98 2.79
CA GLY A 111 6.65 -1.04 3.96
C GLY A 111 7.44 -1.10 5.27
N ASN A 112 6.77 -1.60 6.32
CA ASN A 112 7.29 -1.60 7.68
C ASN A 112 8.64 -2.36 7.82
N ASP A 113 8.75 -3.57 7.24
CA ASP A 113 10.01 -4.34 7.25
C ASP A 113 11.15 -3.60 6.52
N SER A 114 10.83 -2.81 5.50
CA SER A 114 11.83 -2.01 4.78
C SER A 114 12.32 -0.84 5.65
N MET A 115 11.43 -0.25 6.44
CA MET A 115 11.81 0.82 7.39
C MET A 115 12.66 0.26 8.54
N ASP A 116 12.44 -0.99 8.96
CA ASP A 116 13.33 -1.70 9.88
C ASP A 116 14.72 -1.92 9.26
N THR A 117 14.79 -2.32 7.99
CA THR A 117 16.06 -2.42 7.25
C THR A 117 16.80 -1.08 7.22
N VAL A 118 16.12 0.04 6.95
CA VAL A 118 16.69 1.39 6.99
C VAL A 118 17.25 1.71 8.36
N ASN A 119 16.49 1.41 9.42
CA ASN A 119 16.90 1.63 10.82
C ASN A 119 18.15 0.83 11.17
N LYS A 120 18.18 -0.46 10.91
CA LYS A 120 19.31 -1.35 11.21
C LYS A 120 20.56 -0.97 10.42
N LEU A 121 20.42 -0.77 9.10
CA LEU A 121 21.55 -0.42 8.24
C LEU A 121 22.15 0.94 8.62
N SER A 122 21.32 1.95 8.90
CA SER A 122 21.83 3.27 9.29
C SER A 122 22.56 3.25 10.63
N LYS A 123 22.11 2.46 11.61
CA LYS A 123 22.79 2.28 12.89
C LYS A 123 24.17 1.64 12.69
N TYR A 124 24.25 0.56 11.92
CA TYR A 124 25.50 -0.09 11.59
C TYR A 124 26.49 0.85 10.88
N LEU A 125 26.01 1.60 9.86
CA LEU A 125 26.84 2.58 9.16
C LEU A 125 27.37 3.68 10.08
N THR A 126 26.58 4.12 11.04
CA THR A 126 27.01 5.10 12.07
C THR A 126 28.10 4.52 12.97
N GLU A 127 27.93 3.27 13.42
CA GLU A 127 28.89 2.59 14.29
C GLU A 127 30.26 2.42 13.63
N ILE A 128 30.29 2.09 12.34
CA ILE A 128 31.54 1.94 11.58
C ILE A 128 32.09 3.26 11.01
N GLY A 129 31.47 4.40 11.33
CA GLY A 129 31.89 5.73 10.85
C GLY A 129 31.77 5.90 9.33
N SER A 130 30.79 5.28 8.69
CA SER A 130 30.57 5.39 7.23
C SER A 130 29.78 6.64 6.86
N ASP A 131 30.19 7.33 5.79
CA ASP A 131 29.48 8.52 5.28
C ASP A 131 28.27 8.19 4.37
N ILE A 132 28.01 6.91 4.08
CA ILE A 132 26.87 6.49 3.25
C ILE A 132 25.56 6.85 3.96
N LYS A 133 24.68 7.55 3.25
CA LYS A 133 23.35 7.93 3.75
C LYS A 133 22.32 6.87 3.40
N VAL A 134 21.37 6.62 4.31
CA VAL A 134 20.24 5.70 4.09
C VAL A 134 18.95 6.44 4.40
N ILE A 135 18.04 6.49 3.42
CA ILE A 135 16.72 7.14 3.55
C ILE A 135 15.64 6.15 3.16
N GLY A 136 14.66 5.97 4.03
CA GLY A 136 13.44 5.21 3.76
C GLY A 136 12.37 6.07 3.08
N ILE A 137 11.69 5.49 2.09
CA ILE A 137 10.53 6.09 1.42
C ILE A 137 9.36 5.15 1.66
N PRO A 138 8.32 5.60 2.39
CA PRO A 138 7.20 4.74 2.74
C PRO A 138 6.41 4.33 1.49
N LYS A 139 5.89 3.10 1.49
CA LYS A 139 5.02 2.58 0.46
C LYS A 139 4.26 1.37 1.00
N THR A 140 2.94 1.45 1.06
CA THR A 140 2.01 0.34 1.28
C THR A 140 0.60 0.77 0.89
N ILE A 141 -0.24 -0.17 0.44
CA ILE A 141 -1.67 0.08 0.23
C ILE A 141 -2.46 0.03 1.54
N ASP A 142 -1.90 -0.58 2.58
CA ASP A 142 -2.61 -0.86 3.85
C ASP A 142 -2.72 0.39 4.73
N ASN A 143 -1.99 1.47 4.41
CA ASN A 143 -1.96 2.73 5.17
C ASN A 143 -1.60 2.54 6.67
N ASP A 144 -0.81 1.53 6.96
CA ASP A 144 -0.51 1.01 8.31
C ASP A 144 0.80 1.53 8.92
N LEU A 145 1.51 2.44 8.26
CA LEU A 145 2.74 3.03 8.81
C LEU A 145 2.43 4.18 9.77
N MET A 146 3.06 4.12 10.95
CA MET A 146 2.92 5.16 11.98
C MET A 146 3.44 6.51 11.49
N ILE A 147 2.97 7.59 12.11
CA ILE A 147 3.38 8.99 11.94
C ILE A 147 2.96 9.61 10.61
N THR A 148 3.15 8.91 9.49
CA THR A 148 2.68 9.46 8.20
C THR A 148 1.15 9.56 8.17
N ASP A 149 0.63 10.66 7.63
CA ASP A 149 -0.82 10.83 7.44
C ASP A 149 -1.38 9.68 6.60
N HIS A 150 -0.77 9.45 5.45
CA HIS A 150 -1.08 8.32 4.57
C HIS A 150 0.20 7.80 3.91
N THR A 151 0.09 6.71 3.16
CA THR A 151 1.22 6.07 2.49
C THR A 151 1.03 6.09 0.98
N PRO A 152 2.11 6.34 0.19
CA PRO A 152 2.07 6.12 -1.26
C PRO A 152 1.56 4.72 -1.60
N GLY A 153 0.55 4.65 -2.46
CA GLY A 153 -0.14 3.42 -2.84
C GLY A 153 -1.54 3.29 -2.24
N PHE A 154 -1.78 3.83 -1.04
CA PHE A 154 -3.10 3.79 -0.41
C PHE A 154 -4.15 4.56 -1.20
N GLY A 155 -3.87 5.80 -1.63
CA GLY A 155 -4.83 6.62 -2.36
C GLY A 155 -5.32 5.97 -3.66
N SER A 156 -4.42 5.36 -4.41
CA SER A 156 -4.77 4.61 -5.65
C SER A 156 -5.57 3.35 -5.36
N ALA A 157 -5.19 2.58 -4.34
CA ALA A 157 -5.94 1.38 -3.94
C ALA A 157 -7.33 1.75 -3.40
N ALA A 158 -7.45 2.81 -2.61
CA ALA A 158 -8.71 3.34 -2.10
C ALA A 158 -9.64 3.80 -3.24
N LYS A 159 -9.09 4.48 -4.27
CA LYS A 159 -9.84 4.87 -5.47
C LYS A 159 -10.36 3.66 -6.23
N TYR A 160 -9.51 2.64 -6.41
CA TYR A 160 -9.92 1.38 -7.03
C TYR A 160 -11.07 0.72 -6.24
N VAL A 161 -10.93 0.62 -4.91
CA VAL A 161 -11.97 0.06 -4.04
C VAL A 161 -13.28 0.84 -4.18
N ALA A 162 -13.24 2.16 -4.04
CA ALA A 162 -14.44 3.00 -4.15
C ALA A 162 -15.12 2.85 -5.52
N THR A 163 -14.35 2.94 -6.62
CA THR A 163 -14.89 2.83 -7.98
C THR A 163 -15.49 1.45 -8.24
N THR A 164 -14.76 0.38 -7.93
CA THR A 164 -15.21 -1.00 -8.15
C THR A 164 -16.43 -1.34 -7.30
N VAL A 165 -16.46 -0.91 -6.04
CA VAL A 165 -17.63 -1.10 -5.17
C VAL A 165 -18.84 -0.35 -5.71
N GLN A 166 -18.68 0.87 -6.23
CA GLN A 166 -19.76 1.61 -6.89
C GLN A 166 -20.33 0.86 -8.08
N GLU A 167 -19.48 0.30 -8.94
CA GLU A 167 -19.90 -0.50 -10.11
C GLU A 167 -20.65 -1.78 -9.68
N ILE A 168 -20.13 -2.48 -8.66
CA ILE A 168 -20.78 -3.66 -8.06
C ILE A 168 -22.16 -3.30 -7.48
N VAL A 169 -22.29 -2.17 -6.79
CA VAL A 169 -23.57 -1.68 -6.28
C VAL A 169 -24.57 -1.48 -7.40
N ARG A 170 -24.15 -0.90 -8.52
CA ARG A 170 -25.00 -0.73 -9.71
C ARG A 170 -25.45 -2.07 -10.30
N ASP A 171 -24.52 -3.02 -10.49
CA ASP A 171 -24.87 -4.36 -10.99
C ASP A 171 -25.85 -5.08 -10.05
N CYS A 172 -25.65 -4.99 -8.75
CA CYS A 172 -26.50 -5.65 -7.78
C CYS A 172 -27.93 -5.07 -7.72
N SER A 173 -28.10 -3.78 -8.04
CA SER A 173 -29.36 -3.05 -7.87
C SER A 173 -30.42 -3.33 -8.95
N VAL A 174 -30.02 -3.98 -10.05
CA VAL A 174 -30.92 -4.16 -11.23
C VAL A 174 -31.98 -5.26 -11.05
N TYR A 175 -31.80 -6.13 -10.07
CA TYR A 175 -32.70 -7.27 -9.87
C TYR A 175 -33.78 -6.99 -8.81
N SER A 176 -34.98 -7.52 -9.06
CA SER A 176 -36.13 -7.42 -8.14
C SER A 176 -36.16 -8.49 -7.03
N ILE A 177 -35.16 -9.38 -7.00
CA ILE A 177 -35.03 -10.46 -5.99
C ILE A 177 -34.17 -10.03 -4.81
N ASN A 178 -34.42 -10.64 -3.65
CA ASN A 178 -33.53 -10.47 -2.49
C ASN A 178 -32.17 -11.09 -2.77
N SER A 179 -31.12 -10.30 -2.58
CA SER A 179 -29.75 -10.73 -2.80
C SER A 179 -28.77 -10.06 -1.83
N ILE A 180 -27.67 -10.74 -1.53
CA ILE A 180 -26.58 -10.22 -0.72
C ILE A 180 -25.28 -10.39 -1.52
N THR A 181 -24.48 -9.33 -1.61
CA THR A 181 -23.15 -9.36 -2.18
C THR A 181 -22.15 -8.96 -1.13
N ILE A 182 -21.17 -9.82 -0.84
CA ILE A 182 -20.11 -9.62 0.13
C ILE A 182 -18.83 -9.33 -0.64
N ILE A 183 -18.20 -8.19 -0.39
CA ILE A 183 -16.96 -7.76 -1.06
C ILE A 183 -15.84 -7.85 -0.05
N GLU A 184 -14.90 -8.78 -0.28
CA GLU A 184 -13.69 -8.93 0.52
C GLU A 184 -12.60 -7.99 -0.01
N ILE A 185 -12.03 -7.21 0.90
CA ILE A 185 -11.06 -6.14 0.61
C ILE A 185 -9.79 -6.39 1.41
N MET A 186 -8.63 -6.21 0.77
CA MET A 186 -7.31 -6.32 1.40
C MET A 186 -7.13 -5.26 2.49
N GLY A 187 -6.12 -5.42 3.33
CA GLY A 187 -5.72 -4.46 4.36
C GLY A 187 -5.05 -5.12 5.56
N ARG A 188 -4.83 -6.44 5.53
CA ARG A 188 -4.24 -7.22 6.63
C ARG A 188 -4.97 -6.94 7.95
N ASP A 189 -4.23 -6.47 8.95
CA ASP A 189 -4.71 -6.22 10.30
C ASP A 189 -5.36 -4.84 10.46
N THR A 190 -5.51 -4.07 9.36
CA THR A 190 -6.08 -2.71 9.39
C THR A 190 -7.21 -2.52 8.38
N GLY A 191 -8.22 -1.77 8.76
CA GLY A 191 -9.45 -1.57 7.98
C GLY A 191 -9.42 -0.39 7.00
N TRP A 192 -8.29 0.27 6.77
CA TRP A 192 -8.20 1.49 5.96
C TRP A 192 -8.76 1.34 4.54
N LEU A 193 -8.39 0.27 3.82
CA LEU A 193 -8.89 0.03 2.46
C LEU A 193 -10.37 -0.35 2.46
N THR A 194 -10.80 -1.15 3.43
CA THR A 194 -12.21 -1.52 3.53
C THR A 194 -13.08 -0.31 3.83
N ALA A 195 -12.60 0.61 4.67
CA ALA A 195 -13.24 1.88 4.95
C ALA A 195 -13.39 2.78 3.70
N ALA A 196 -12.48 2.65 2.72
CA ALA A 196 -12.56 3.41 1.46
C ALA A 196 -13.85 3.10 0.66
N SER A 197 -14.47 1.94 0.87
CA SER A 197 -15.77 1.63 0.28
C SER A 197 -16.89 2.58 0.72
N ALA A 198 -16.73 3.27 1.86
CA ALA A 198 -17.69 4.25 2.34
C ALA A 198 -17.67 5.59 1.57
N VAL A 199 -16.63 5.84 0.77
CA VAL A 199 -16.48 7.12 0.03
C VAL A 199 -17.63 7.35 -0.97
N LEU A 200 -18.34 6.31 -1.37
CA LEU A 200 -19.55 6.41 -2.19
C LEU A 200 -20.60 7.37 -1.60
N ARG A 201 -20.61 7.55 -0.28
CA ARG A 201 -21.51 8.50 0.41
C ARG A 201 -21.33 9.94 -0.03
N ALA A 202 -20.11 10.34 -0.42
CA ALA A 202 -19.85 11.68 -0.93
C ALA A 202 -20.67 11.99 -2.20
N ASN A 203 -21.11 10.95 -2.93
CA ASN A 203 -21.97 11.04 -4.12
C ASN A 203 -23.44 10.70 -3.80
N GLY A 204 -23.82 10.63 -2.51
CA GLY A 204 -25.21 10.34 -2.09
C GLY A 204 -25.60 8.87 -2.14
N GLU A 205 -24.65 7.94 -2.37
CA GLU A 205 -24.92 6.51 -2.33
C GLU A 205 -25.05 6.02 -0.87
N ILE A 206 -25.94 5.06 -0.63
CA ILE A 206 -26.16 4.48 0.72
C ILE A 206 -25.33 3.21 0.92
N ALA A 207 -24.96 2.53 -0.18
CA ALA A 207 -24.16 1.31 -0.13
C ALA A 207 -22.64 1.63 -0.14
N PRO A 208 -21.78 0.77 0.42
CA PRO A 208 -22.12 -0.48 1.12
C PRO A 208 -23.00 -0.23 2.35
N HIS A 209 -23.97 -1.12 2.55
CA HIS A 209 -24.91 -0.99 3.68
C HIS A 209 -24.28 -1.36 5.02
N LEU A 210 -23.28 -2.25 4.97
CA LEU A 210 -22.53 -2.74 6.12
C LEU A 210 -21.03 -2.77 5.73
N ILE A 211 -20.18 -2.40 6.68
CA ILE A 211 -18.72 -2.38 6.53
C ILE A 211 -18.12 -2.94 7.82
N TYR A 212 -17.39 -4.06 7.71
CA TYR A 212 -16.75 -4.73 8.85
C TYR A 212 -15.24 -4.62 8.74
N LEU A 213 -14.62 -4.13 9.81
CA LEU A 213 -13.19 -3.87 9.93
C LEU A 213 -12.54 -4.80 10.96
N PRO A 214 -11.23 -5.11 10.84
CA PRO A 214 -10.55 -5.99 11.78
C PRO A 214 -10.34 -5.38 13.16
N GLU A 215 -10.46 -4.05 13.30
CA GLU A 215 -10.28 -3.33 14.57
C GLU A 215 -11.41 -3.57 15.57
N THR A 216 -12.51 -4.18 15.14
CA THR A 216 -13.64 -4.51 16.02
C THR A 216 -13.92 -6.00 16.02
N HIS A 217 -14.35 -6.53 17.16
CA HIS A 217 -14.75 -7.93 17.24
C HIS A 217 -15.92 -8.22 16.30
N PHE A 218 -15.75 -9.22 15.43
CA PHE A 218 -16.77 -9.66 14.50
C PHE A 218 -17.56 -10.83 15.11
N SER A 219 -18.88 -10.79 15.03
CA SER A 219 -19.77 -11.87 15.45
C SER A 219 -20.68 -12.26 14.30
N VAL A 220 -20.66 -13.52 13.90
CA VAL A 220 -21.54 -14.09 12.86
C VAL A 220 -23.01 -13.90 13.22
N GLN A 221 -23.38 -14.05 14.48
CA GLN A 221 -24.76 -13.85 14.91
C GLN A 221 -25.21 -12.40 14.71
N ASN A 222 -24.39 -11.41 15.05
CA ASN A 222 -24.70 -10.01 14.84
C ASN A 222 -24.70 -9.65 13.35
N PHE A 223 -23.78 -10.20 12.57
CA PHE A 223 -23.74 -10.06 11.11
C PHE A 223 -25.05 -10.52 10.46
N ILE A 224 -25.56 -11.70 10.82
CA ILE A 224 -26.84 -12.21 10.31
C ILE A 224 -28.03 -11.33 10.74
N LYS A 225 -28.03 -10.82 11.97
CA LYS A 225 -29.06 -9.86 12.43
C LYS A 225 -29.04 -8.57 11.63
N ASP A 226 -27.84 -8.03 11.39
CA ASP A 226 -27.66 -6.80 10.61
C ASP A 226 -28.14 -6.98 9.16
N LEU A 227 -27.77 -8.09 8.51
CA LEU A 227 -28.26 -8.42 7.17
C LEU A 227 -29.79 -8.48 7.11
N LYS A 228 -30.42 -9.22 8.04
CA LYS A 228 -31.89 -9.31 8.13
C LYS A 228 -32.54 -7.95 8.35
N ARG A 229 -31.94 -7.09 9.17
CA ARG A 229 -32.41 -5.71 9.40
C ARG A 229 -32.34 -4.87 8.12
N VAL A 230 -31.24 -4.90 7.39
CA VAL A 230 -31.07 -4.13 6.14
C VAL A 230 -32.03 -4.65 5.06
N GLN A 231 -32.24 -5.96 4.97
CA GLN A 231 -33.18 -6.57 4.01
C GLN A 231 -34.64 -6.17 4.20
N GLN A 232 -35.05 -5.67 5.38
CA GLN A 232 -36.40 -5.14 5.60
C GLN A 232 -36.74 -3.95 4.70
N SER A 233 -35.70 -3.16 4.30
CA SER A 233 -35.86 -1.96 3.47
C SER A 233 -35.14 -2.04 2.13
N ARG A 234 -34.27 -3.02 1.92
CA ARG A 234 -33.42 -3.16 0.73
C ARG A 234 -33.43 -4.58 0.21
N ARG A 235 -33.73 -4.76 -1.07
CA ARG A 235 -33.68 -6.08 -1.74
C ARG A 235 -32.25 -6.53 -2.02
N ALA A 236 -31.44 -5.63 -2.55
CA ALA A 236 -30.01 -5.86 -2.77
C ALA A 236 -29.22 -5.27 -1.59
N VAL A 237 -28.51 -6.12 -0.85
CA VAL A 237 -27.61 -5.72 0.24
C VAL A 237 -26.19 -5.91 -0.20
N VAL A 238 -25.36 -4.87 -0.05
CA VAL A 238 -23.93 -4.93 -0.32
C VAL A 238 -23.17 -4.73 0.99
N VAL A 239 -22.25 -5.62 1.25
CA VAL A 239 -21.38 -5.65 2.44
C VAL A 239 -19.94 -5.54 2.00
N ALA A 240 -19.17 -4.68 2.63
CA ALA A 240 -17.71 -4.68 2.54
C ALA A 240 -17.14 -5.33 3.81
N VAL A 241 -16.19 -6.23 3.65
CA VAL A 241 -15.52 -6.93 4.76
C VAL A 241 -14.01 -6.92 4.51
N SER A 242 -13.23 -6.63 5.57
CA SER A 242 -11.78 -6.74 5.50
C SER A 242 -11.36 -8.20 5.54
N GLU A 243 -10.34 -8.57 4.74
CA GLU A 243 -9.68 -9.88 4.83
C GLU A 243 -9.14 -10.19 6.24
N GLY A 244 -8.84 -9.15 7.03
CA GLY A 244 -8.32 -9.25 8.38
C GLY A 244 -9.38 -9.51 9.47
N VAL A 245 -10.64 -9.59 9.09
CA VAL A 245 -11.72 -9.96 10.05
C VAL A 245 -11.53 -11.41 10.48
N THR A 246 -11.42 -11.62 11.79
CA THR A 246 -11.33 -12.97 12.37
C THR A 246 -12.71 -13.48 12.76
N LEU A 247 -12.99 -14.73 12.41
CA LEU A 247 -14.20 -15.44 12.81
C LEU A 247 -13.88 -16.29 14.03
N ASP A 248 -14.86 -16.44 14.94
CA ASP A 248 -14.71 -17.34 16.09
C ASP A 248 -14.62 -18.81 15.63
N GLU A 249 -13.82 -19.63 16.33
CA GLU A 249 -13.59 -21.04 15.95
C GLU A 249 -14.89 -21.85 15.87
N GLU A 250 -15.90 -21.49 16.66
CA GLU A 250 -17.23 -22.14 16.68
C GLU A 250 -18.03 -21.84 15.39
N ASP A 251 -17.71 -20.74 14.71
CA ASP A 251 -18.37 -20.28 13.48
C ASP A 251 -17.70 -20.82 12.21
N ILE A 252 -16.51 -21.42 12.36
CA ILE A 252 -15.69 -21.92 11.25
C ILE A 252 -15.89 -23.45 11.12
N ASN A 253 -16.57 -23.91 10.06
CA ASN A 253 -16.39 -25.27 9.61
C ASN A 253 -15.00 -25.39 8.98
N SER A 254 -14.13 -26.18 9.60
CA SER A 254 -12.69 -26.33 9.33
C SER A 254 -12.28 -26.66 7.88
N GLU A 255 -13.21 -26.91 6.97
CA GLU A 255 -12.94 -27.27 5.58
C GLU A 255 -12.57 -26.07 4.68
N PHE A 256 -12.78 -24.82 5.12
CA PHE A 256 -12.63 -23.62 4.29
C PHE A 256 -11.57 -22.62 4.78
N TYR A 257 -10.98 -22.86 5.95
CA TYR A 257 -10.00 -21.96 6.55
C TYR A 257 -8.61 -22.58 6.46
N ASN A 258 -7.85 -22.25 5.44
CA ASN A 258 -6.43 -22.64 5.34
C ASN A 258 -5.58 -21.54 5.97
N GLU A 259 -5.09 -21.77 7.19
CA GLU A 259 -4.02 -20.96 7.77
C GLU A 259 -2.69 -21.33 7.08
N THR A 260 -2.36 -20.63 6.01
CA THR A 260 -1.02 -20.65 5.43
C THR A 260 -0.32 -19.32 5.76
N SER A 261 0.94 -19.39 6.16
CA SER A 261 1.77 -18.20 6.36
C SER A 261 2.74 -18.01 5.20
N ASP A 262 3.08 -16.75 4.91
CA ASP A 262 4.14 -16.42 3.98
C ASP A 262 5.54 -16.62 4.62
N GLU A 263 6.60 -16.42 3.84
CA GLU A 263 7.99 -16.58 4.29
C GLU A 263 8.38 -15.60 5.43
N PHE A 264 7.56 -14.59 5.74
CA PHE A 264 7.74 -13.70 6.89
C PHE A 264 6.93 -14.11 8.13
N GLY A 265 6.19 -15.21 8.06
CA GLY A 265 5.27 -15.62 9.12
C GLY A 265 3.99 -14.81 9.18
N HIS A 266 3.67 -14.00 8.14
CA HIS A 266 2.38 -13.35 8.03
C HIS A 266 1.34 -14.38 7.56
N ARG A 267 0.18 -14.42 8.23
CA ARG A 267 -0.93 -15.26 7.81
C ARG A 267 -1.43 -14.83 6.42
N TYR A 268 -1.68 -15.78 5.53
CA TYR A 268 -2.49 -15.52 4.36
C TYR A 268 -3.93 -15.37 4.82
N LEU A 269 -4.38 -14.12 4.88
CA LEU A 269 -5.76 -13.77 5.18
C LEU A 269 -6.52 -13.76 3.83
N SER A 270 -7.35 -14.76 3.58
CA SER A 270 -8.24 -14.80 2.42
C SER A 270 -9.37 -15.80 2.65
N GLY A 271 -10.50 -15.55 2.00
CA GLY A 271 -11.64 -16.47 2.05
C GLY A 271 -12.69 -16.15 3.13
N VAL A 272 -12.54 -15.03 3.87
CA VAL A 272 -13.58 -14.55 4.81
C VAL A 272 -14.88 -14.33 4.06
N GLY A 273 -14.84 -13.65 2.90
CA GLY A 273 -16.02 -13.41 2.08
C GLY A 273 -16.70 -14.70 1.65
N LYS A 274 -15.94 -15.73 1.28
CA LYS A 274 -16.49 -17.04 0.88
C LYS A 274 -17.10 -17.79 2.05
N THR A 275 -16.45 -17.73 3.20
CA THR A 275 -16.98 -18.32 4.44
C THR A 275 -18.31 -17.67 4.82
N LEU A 276 -18.38 -16.34 4.81
CA LEU A 276 -19.59 -15.58 5.08
C LEU A 276 -20.69 -15.84 4.04
N GLU A 277 -20.34 -16.02 2.74
CA GLU A 277 -21.29 -16.42 1.70
C GLU A 277 -21.97 -17.75 2.06
N ASN A 278 -21.22 -18.75 2.50
CA ASN A 278 -21.76 -20.06 2.86
C ASN A 278 -22.67 -19.97 4.09
N ILE A 279 -22.28 -19.19 5.10
CA ILE A 279 -23.09 -18.93 6.29
C ILE A 279 -24.41 -18.25 5.91
N VAL A 280 -24.37 -17.18 5.11
CA VAL A 280 -25.55 -16.45 4.65
C VAL A 280 -26.49 -17.35 3.84
N ARG A 281 -25.93 -18.20 2.96
CA ARG A 281 -26.71 -19.15 2.17
C ARG A 281 -27.51 -20.10 3.07
N LYS A 282 -26.90 -20.56 4.16
CA LYS A 282 -27.55 -21.47 5.12
C LYS A 282 -28.56 -20.76 6.02
N GLU A 283 -28.22 -19.56 6.55
CA GLU A 283 -29.00 -18.88 7.59
C GLU A 283 -30.11 -17.96 7.06
N ILE A 284 -30.00 -17.49 5.82
CA ILE A 284 -30.94 -16.54 5.18
C ILE A 284 -31.63 -17.16 3.97
N GLY A 285 -30.93 -18.00 3.20
CA GLY A 285 -31.52 -18.72 2.08
C GLY A 285 -31.83 -17.86 0.83
N CYS A 286 -31.31 -16.61 0.76
CA CYS A 286 -31.43 -15.78 -0.44
C CYS A 286 -30.25 -15.98 -1.41
N LYS A 287 -30.32 -15.36 -2.59
CA LYS A 287 -29.18 -15.31 -3.51
C LYS A 287 -28.04 -14.56 -2.84
N VAL A 288 -26.87 -15.20 -2.72
CA VAL A 288 -25.66 -14.60 -2.13
C VAL A 288 -24.46 -14.89 -3.03
N ARG A 289 -23.55 -13.93 -3.11
CA ARG A 289 -22.22 -14.07 -3.74
C ARG A 289 -21.16 -13.37 -2.91
N SER A 290 -19.95 -13.87 -2.96
CA SER A 290 -18.75 -13.17 -2.50
C SER A 290 -17.88 -12.78 -3.69
N ILE A 291 -17.19 -11.65 -3.55
CA ILE A 291 -16.24 -11.10 -4.53
C ILE A 291 -14.99 -10.73 -3.76
N GLU A 292 -13.87 -11.36 -4.08
CA GLU A 292 -12.57 -10.95 -3.55
C GLU A 292 -11.93 -9.97 -4.52
N LEU A 293 -11.62 -8.75 -4.07
CA LEU A 293 -10.90 -7.78 -4.92
C LEU A 293 -9.43 -8.15 -5.11
N ASN A 294 -8.85 -8.86 -4.15
CA ASN A 294 -7.52 -9.47 -4.21
C ASN A 294 -6.46 -8.53 -4.82
N VAL A 295 -5.49 -9.07 -5.58
CA VAL A 295 -4.33 -8.32 -6.11
C VAL A 295 -4.69 -7.15 -7.03
N MET A 296 -5.88 -7.11 -7.60
CA MET A 296 -6.32 -6.02 -8.49
C MET A 296 -6.33 -4.67 -7.79
N GLN A 297 -6.56 -4.62 -6.48
CA GLN A 297 -6.51 -3.40 -5.67
C GLN A 297 -5.17 -2.68 -5.71
N ARG A 298 -4.07 -3.39 -5.96
CA ARG A 298 -2.71 -2.86 -5.95
C ARG A 298 -2.04 -2.81 -7.32
N CYS A 299 -2.72 -3.23 -8.39
CA CYS A 299 -2.14 -3.26 -9.73
C CYS A 299 -3.00 -2.58 -10.82
N SER A 300 -4.20 -2.05 -10.48
CA SER A 300 -5.07 -1.37 -11.44
C SER A 300 -4.64 0.08 -11.68
N SER A 301 -3.47 0.27 -12.29
CA SER A 301 -2.87 1.59 -12.49
C SER A 301 -3.71 2.54 -13.36
N HIS A 302 -4.58 2.00 -14.21
CA HIS A 302 -5.53 2.77 -15.02
C HIS A 302 -6.62 3.48 -14.18
N LEU A 303 -6.79 3.11 -12.92
CA LEU A 303 -7.66 3.75 -11.92
C LEU A 303 -6.86 4.43 -10.80
N SER A 304 -5.56 4.65 -10.97
CA SER A 304 -4.76 5.28 -9.93
C SER A 304 -5.20 6.72 -9.65
N SER A 305 -5.02 7.14 -8.40
CA SER A 305 -5.27 8.51 -7.97
C SER A 305 -4.13 9.41 -8.43
N LYS A 306 -4.47 10.53 -9.08
CA LYS A 306 -3.46 11.54 -9.45
C LYS A 306 -2.77 12.11 -8.22
N THR A 307 -3.52 12.40 -7.15
CA THR A 307 -2.97 12.86 -5.87
C THR A 307 -1.92 11.89 -5.34
N ASP A 308 -2.24 10.60 -5.24
CA ASP A 308 -1.33 9.57 -4.73
C ASP A 308 -0.05 9.44 -5.57
N ILE A 309 -0.17 9.47 -6.89
CA ILE A 309 0.97 9.34 -7.80
C ILE A 309 1.88 10.58 -7.75
N GLU A 310 1.31 11.78 -7.73
CA GLU A 310 2.07 13.03 -7.64
C GLU A 310 2.79 13.15 -6.29
N GLU A 311 2.14 12.80 -5.20
CA GLU A 311 2.74 12.77 -3.86
C GLU A 311 3.83 11.70 -3.73
N ALA A 312 3.62 10.51 -4.32
CA ALA A 312 4.63 9.46 -4.39
C ALA A 312 5.89 9.90 -5.16
N GLU A 313 5.73 10.68 -6.23
CA GLU A 313 6.86 11.26 -6.95
C GLU A 313 7.56 12.34 -6.10
N GLN A 314 6.79 13.23 -5.48
CA GLN A 314 7.33 14.32 -4.66
C GLN A 314 8.12 13.82 -3.45
N ILE A 315 7.63 12.79 -2.76
CA ILE A 315 8.34 12.22 -1.60
C ILE A 315 9.69 11.61 -2.01
N GLY A 316 9.77 11.03 -3.22
CA GLY A 316 11.03 10.55 -3.79
C GLY A 316 12.03 11.67 -4.06
N VAL A 317 11.58 12.79 -4.65
CA VAL A 317 12.42 13.98 -4.85
C VAL A 317 12.93 14.53 -3.52
N MET A 318 12.05 14.69 -2.54
CA MET A 318 12.39 15.22 -1.22
C MET A 318 13.37 14.32 -0.47
N ALA A 319 13.29 12.99 -0.63
CA ALA A 319 14.22 12.05 -0.05
C ALA A 319 15.66 12.32 -0.52
N VAL A 320 15.85 12.58 -1.83
CA VAL A 320 17.16 12.94 -2.38
C VAL A 320 17.67 14.25 -1.80
N GLU A 321 16.82 15.27 -1.68
CA GLU A 321 17.19 16.56 -1.08
C GLU A 321 17.65 16.39 0.37
N ARG A 322 16.98 15.54 1.16
CA ARG A 322 17.35 15.26 2.55
C ARG A 322 18.71 14.56 2.64
N ALA A 323 18.95 13.55 1.80
CA ALA A 323 20.26 12.88 1.73
C ALA A 323 21.39 13.86 1.36
N LEU A 324 21.15 14.77 0.38
CA LEU A 324 22.13 15.79 -0.03
C LEU A 324 22.40 16.86 1.06
N LYS A 325 21.47 17.04 2.00
CA LYS A 325 21.65 17.86 3.22
C LYS A 325 22.35 17.11 4.34
N GLY A 326 22.71 15.84 4.12
CA GLY A 326 23.46 15.02 5.08
C GLY A 326 22.59 14.18 6.01
N GLU A 327 21.27 14.16 5.84
CA GLU A 327 20.39 13.31 6.66
C GLU A 327 20.60 11.83 6.32
N SER A 328 20.54 10.97 7.36
CA SER A 328 20.66 9.52 7.25
C SER A 328 19.85 8.85 8.38
N GLY A 329 19.41 7.60 8.17
CA GLY A 329 18.59 6.89 9.15
C GLY A 329 17.20 7.48 9.31
N LYS A 330 16.74 8.18 8.28
CA LYS A 330 15.43 8.85 8.26
C LYS A 330 14.45 8.11 7.34
N VAL A 331 13.17 8.25 7.67
CA VAL A 331 12.05 7.87 6.82
C VAL A 331 11.28 9.13 6.46
N MET A 332 10.97 9.27 5.18
CA MET A 332 10.11 10.35 4.71
C MET A 332 8.67 10.11 5.13
N TYR A 333 7.91 11.16 5.38
CA TYR A 333 6.49 11.04 5.74
C TYR A 333 5.67 12.25 5.29
N PHE A 334 4.36 12.04 5.15
CA PHE A 334 3.40 13.11 4.89
C PHE A 334 2.79 13.63 6.18
N LYS A 335 2.71 14.94 6.29
CA LYS A 335 1.96 15.64 7.33
C LYS A 335 0.84 16.44 6.68
N ARG A 336 -0.41 16.02 6.88
CA ARG A 336 -1.56 16.78 6.42
C ARG A 336 -1.71 18.05 7.24
N VAL A 337 -1.79 19.20 6.55
CA VAL A 337 -1.94 20.52 7.18
C VAL A 337 -3.32 21.10 6.96
N SER A 338 -4.05 20.69 5.93
CA SER A 338 -5.42 21.11 5.64
C SER A 338 -6.18 20.07 4.81
N ASN A 339 -7.50 19.98 5.02
CA ASN A 339 -8.41 19.19 4.20
C ASN A 339 -9.10 20.03 3.11
N SER A 340 -9.26 21.33 3.32
CA SER A 340 -9.92 22.23 2.34
C SER A 340 -9.26 23.61 2.33
N PRO A 341 -8.45 23.91 1.30
CA PRO A 341 -7.98 22.99 0.27
C PRO A 341 -7.07 21.90 0.88
N TYR A 342 -7.10 20.71 0.30
CA TYR A 342 -6.22 19.61 0.72
C TYR A 342 -4.75 20.00 0.50
N THR A 343 -3.95 19.85 1.54
CA THR A 343 -2.52 20.20 1.51
C THR A 343 -1.73 19.30 2.46
N VAL A 344 -0.62 18.80 1.97
CA VAL A 344 0.37 18.06 2.77
C VAL A 344 1.74 18.69 2.70
N VAL A 345 2.53 18.48 3.74
CA VAL A 345 3.96 18.80 3.79
C VAL A 345 4.72 17.48 3.90
N ILE A 346 5.84 17.38 3.18
CA ILE A 346 6.73 16.22 3.25
C ILE A 346 7.90 16.56 4.18
N ASP A 347 8.13 15.70 5.15
CA ASP A 347 9.23 15.84 6.10
C ASP A 347 9.90 14.49 6.35
N SER A 348 10.89 14.44 7.22
CA SER A 348 11.64 13.24 7.58
C SER A 348 11.67 13.03 9.10
N ILE A 349 11.67 11.77 9.53
CA ILE A 349 11.75 11.38 10.92
C ILE A 349 12.70 10.20 11.09
N ASP A 350 13.20 9.97 12.31
CA ASP A 350 14.06 8.82 12.59
C ASP A 350 13.35 7.50 12.29
N ALA A 351 14.05 6.58 11.62
CA ALA A 351 13.47 5.31 11.19
C ALA A 351 12.93 4.45 12.34
N ASN A 352 13.53 4.55 13.55
CA ASN A 352 13.07 3.84 14.74
C ASN A 352 11.69 4.31 15.24
N GLU A 353 11.23 5.50 14.83
CA GLU A 353 9.89 5.99 15.19
C GLU A 353 8.78 5.34 14.38
N ILE A 354 9.10 4.78 13.19
CA ILE A 354 8.15 4.13 12.28
C ILE A 354 8.32 2.61 12.28
N ALA A 355 9.57 2.13 12.23
CA ALA A 355 9.86 0.71 12.08
C ALA A 355 9.18 -0.16 13.16
N ASN A 356 8.59 -1.27 12.72
CA ASN A 356 7.89 -2.25 13.57
C ASN A 356 6.70 -1.69 14.38
N LYS A 357 6.09 -0.58 13.93
CA LYS A 357 4.90 0.02 14.53
C LYS A 357 3.75 0.03 13.51
N VAL A 358 2.52 -0.23 13.97
CA VAL A 358 1.33 -0.31 13.12
C VAL A 358 0.37 0.85 13.43
N LYS A 359 -0.11 1.53 12.38
CA LYS A 359 -1.15 2.55 12.46
C LYS A 359 -2.51 1.90 12.15
N TYR A 360 -3.25 1.56 13.20
CA TYR A 360 -4.59 1.03 13.08
C TYR A 360 -5.60 2.09 12.61
N PHE A 361 -6.70 1.63 12.03
CA PHE A 361 -7.83 2.51 11.74
C PHE A 361 -8.43 3.05 13.04
N PRO A 362 -8.76 4.36 13.13
CA PRO A 362 -9.23 4.96 14.37
C PRO A 362 -10.58 4.36 14.84
N LEU A 363 -10.61 3.82 16.04
CA LEU A 363 -11.86 3.27 16.62
C LEU A 363 -12.99 4.31 16.69
N GLY A 364 -12.66 5.61 16.89
CA GLY A 364 -13.63 6.70 16.87
C GLY A 364 -14.28 6.95 15.52
N TRP A 365 -13.73 6.39 14.44
CA TRP A 365 -14.29 6.45 13.09
C TRP A 365 -15.11 5.22 12.71
N ILE A 366 -15.30 4.30 13.64
CA ILE A 366 -16.21 3.16 13.51
C ILE A 366 -17.49 3.49 14.30
N ASN A 367 -18.65 3.20 13.73
CA ASN A 367 -19.91 3.43 14.43
C ASN A 367 -20.04 2.53 15.68
N SER A 368 -20.92 2.90 16.60
CA SER A 368 -21.10 2.20 17.88
C SER A 368 -21.53 0.73 17.73
N SER A 369 -22.08 0.36 16.58
CA SER A 369 -22.48 -1.03 16.27
C SER A 369 -21.36 -1.87 15.67
N GLY A 370 -20.19 -1.29 15.36
CA GLY A 370 -19.05 -1.98 14.76
C GLY A 370 -19.28 -2.49 13.33
N ASN A 371 -20.29 -1.98 12.64
CA ASN A 371 -20.73 -2.48 11.34
C ASN A 371 -20.75 -1.43 10.23
N ASN A 372 -20.13 -0.28 10.48
CA ASN A 372 -19.96 0.79 9.50
C ASN A 372 -18.94 1.83 10.00
N VAL A 373 -18.49 2.73 9.11
CA VAL A 373 -17.60 3.84 9.45
C VAL A 373 -18.36 5.17 9.45
N THR A 374 -17.80 6.16 10.14
CA THR A 374 -18.35 7.52 10.23
C THR A 374 -17.92 8.38 9.04
N ASP A 375 -18.47 9.58 8.94
CA ASP A 375 -18.16 10.50 7.83
C ASP A 375 -16.75 11.06 7.92
N GLU A 376 -16.12 11.08 9.11
CA GLU A 376 -14.72 11.46 9.29
C GLU A 376 -13.77 10.56 8.49
N ALA A 377 -14.10 9.27 8.35
CA ALA A 377 -13.36 8.36 7.49
C ALA A 377 -13.48 8.75 6.01
N VAL A 378 -14.66 9.14 5.56
CA VAL A 378 -14.92 9.60 4.20
C VAL A 378 -14.14 10.90 3.94
N ASP A 379 -14.23 11.88 4.85
CA ASP A 379 -13.54 13.17 4.76
C ASP A 379 -12.01 13.02 4.72
N TYR A 380 -11.48 12.03 5.43
CA TYR A 380 -10.05 11.72 5.40
C TYR A 380 -9.61 11.12 4.06
N ILE A 381 -10.38 10.15 3.51
CA ILE A 381 -10.00 9.39 2.32
C ILE A 381 -10.28 10.18 1.04
N LEU A 382 -11.37 10.96 0.99
CA LEU A 382 -11.85 11.62 -0.22
C LEU A 382 -10.78 12.46 -0.96
N PRO A 383 -9.94 13.27 -0.30
CA PRO A 383 -8.87 14.02 -0.97
C PRO A 383 -7.81 13.13 -1.61
N LEU A 384 -7.53 11.96 -1.03
CA LEU A 384 -6.47 11.04 -1.45
C LEU A 384 -6.80 10.30 -2.75
N ILE A 385 -8.08 10.24 -3.13
CA ILE A 385 -8.53 9.53 -4.34
C ILE A 385 -8.77 10.46 -5.53
N GLN A 386 -8.38 11.72 -5.43
CA GLN A 386 -8.72 12.74 -6.42
C GLN A 386 -7.83 12.73 -7.66
N GLY A 387 -8.44 13.16 -8.76
CA GLY A 387 -7.80 13.37 -10.05
C GLY A 387 -7.52 12.08 -10.83
N GLU A 388 -7.43 12.26 -12.16
CA GLU A 388 -7.20 11.17 -13.11
C GLU A 388 -5.76 11.23 -13.62
N GLN A 389 -5.12 10.06 -13.74
CA GLN A 389 -3.85 9.94 -14.46
C GLN A 389 -4.09 9.99 -15.96
N ASP A 390 -3.19 10.67 -16.67
CA ASP A 390 -3.18 10.66 -18.13
C ASP A 390 -2.46 9.39 -18.61
N ILE A 391 -3.23 8.33 -18.83
CA ILE A 391 -2.71 7.01 -19.16
C ILE A 391 -2.45 6.88 -20.66
N HIS A 392 -1.22 6.56 -21.03
CA HIS A 392 -0.85 6.26 -22.41
C HIS A 392 -1.20 4.84 -22.82
N TYR A 393 -1.89 4.68 -23.94
CA TYR A 393 -2.34 3.40 -24.47
C TYR A 393 -1.65 3.07 -25.81
N LEU A 394 -1.42 1.77 -26.03
CA LEU A 394 -1.02 1.22 -27.32
C LEU A 394 -1.86 -0.03 -27.60
N ASN A 395 -2.46 -0.13 -28.76
CA ASN A 395 -3.35 -1.24 -29.12
C ASN A 395 -4.48 -1.50 -28.09
N GLY A 396 -5.00 -0.44 -27.47
CA GLY A 396 -6.08 -0.51 -26.49
C GLY A 396 -5.63 -0.92 -25.07
N MET A 397 -4.34 -1.10 -24.81
CA MET A 397 -3.80 -1.47 -23.49
C MET A 397 -2.85 -0.40 -22.98
N PRO A 398 -2.80 -0.13 -21.64
CA PRO A 398 -1.80 0.75 -21.07
C PRO A 398 -0.39 0.27 -21.42
N ILE A 399 0.48 1.21 -21.82
CA ILE A 399 1.90 0.88 -22.04
C ILE A 399 2.67 0.95 -20.73
N HIS A 400 3.51 -0.05 -20.49
CA HIS A 400 4.31 -0.13 -19.27
C HIS A 400 5.80 0.05 -19.56
N PHE A 401 6.51 0.63 -18.61
CA PHE A 401 7.96 0.70 -18.62
C PHE A 401 8.55 -0.70 -18.44
N LYS A 402 9.63 -1.00 -19.13
CA LYS A 402 10.37 -2.28 -19.04
C LYS A 402 11.86 -2.03 -18.99
N LEU A 403 12.57 -2.79 -18.18
CA LEU A 403 14.03 -2.84 -18.12
C LEU A 403 14.64 -3.75 -19.21
N THR A 404 13.99 -3.86 -20.35
CA THR A 404 14.52 -4.61 -21.51
C THR A 404 15.07 -3.64 -22.54
N ASN A 405 16.29 -3.90 -23.00
CA ASN A 405 16.89 -3.22 -24.15
C ASN A 405 16.15 -3.57 -25.45
#